data_61d4ec67b6da87c242a522ee3a40e39b
#
_entry.id   61d4ec67b6da87c242a522ee3a40e39b
#
_cell.length_a   1.000
_cell.length_b   1.000
_cell.length_c   1.000
_cell.angle_alpha   90.00
_cell.angle_beta   90.00
_cell.angle_gamma   90.00
#
_symmetry.space_group_name_H-M   'P 1'
#
loop_
_entity.id
_entity.type
_entity.pdbx_description
1 polymer ?
#
loop_
_entity_poly.entity_id
_entity_poly.type
_entity_poly.pdbx_seq_one_letter_code
_entity_poly.pdbx_strand_id
1 'polypeptide(L)'
;LFCDAPFRSDIQKYILPRAGHTAWTAGQCLYIAALSFLYILMIFLFSIVPLLPNIGVQNSWGKIWGTLARYAVAPQYGIMFSVDDYVIGAYAPLQATVLSFLLSWACCIWLGLVTYFLNNVTGSYIGTFTSAGFVLLDITVANEWLPCFYKISPVTLAQLQALKGNNSLYQVTLEYAFWYFGISIVCLFAVCILTPKFKVFRRENR
;
A
#
# COMPACT_ATOMS: atom_id res chain seq x y z
N LEU A 1 -8.40 -7.64 -2.54
CA LEU A 1 -7.51 -8.70 -2.09
C LEU A 1 -7.91 -9.23 -0.71
N PHE A 2 -8.23 -8.36 0.26
CA PHE A 2 -8.45 -8.72 1.67
C PHE A 2 -9.91 -8.58 2.13
N CYS A 3 -10.88 -8.55 1.23
CA CYS A 3 -12.30 -8.36 1.56
C CYS A 3 -12.84 -9.39 2.55
N ASP A 4 -12.38 -10.64 2.43
CA ASP A 4 -12.82 -11.76 3.26
C ASP A 4 -11.99 -11.96 4.53
N ALA A 5 -11.07 -11.04 4.83
CA ALA A 5 -10.34 -11.10 6.08
C ALA A 5 -11.29 -10.79 7.27
N PRO A 6 -11.21 -11.50 8.38
CA PRO A 6 -10.34 -12.64 8.70
C PRO A 6 -10.74 -13.90 7.93
N PHE A 7 -9.76 -14.56 7.30
CA PHE A 7 -9.98 -15.75 6.46
C PHE A 7 -10.46 -16.92 7.30
N ARG A 8 -11.77 -16.99 7.51
CA ARG A 8 -12.43 -17.99 8.34
C ARG A 8 -12.75 -19.22 7.49
N SER A 9 -12.27 -20.39 7.94
CA SER A 9 -12.62 -21.66 7.38
C SER A 9 -13.20 -22.56 8.49
N ASP A 10 -13.95 -23.60 8.14
CA ASP A 10 -14.46 -24.57 9.13
C ASP A 10 -13.33 -25.25 9.91
N ILE A 11 -12.15 -25.36 9.32
CA ILE A 11 -10.94 -25.88 9.93
C ILE A 11 -10.49 -25.04 11.15
N GLN A 12 -10.84 -23.75 11.18
CA GLN A 12 -10.50 -22.85 12.29
C GLN A 12 -11.00 -23.39 13.66
N LYS A 13 -12.16 -24.05 13.68
CA LYS A 13 -12.75 -24.65 14.90
C LYS A 13 -11.83 -25.69 15.53
N TYR A 14 -11.00 -26.35 14.71
CA TYR A 14 -10.06 -27.40 15.16
C TYR A 14 -8.65 -26.86 15.44
N ILE A 15 -8.22 -25.82 14.71
CA ILE A 15 -6.88 -25.25 14.86
C ILE A 15 -6.79 -24.32 16.06
N LEU A 16 -7.82 -23.51 16.29
CA LEU A 16 -7.81 -22.48 17.34
C LEU A 16 -7.57 -23.04 18.75
N PRO A 17 -8.20 -24.17 19.17
CA PRO A 17 -7.93 -24.77 20.47
C PRO A 17 -6.52 -25.34 20.62
N ARG A 18 -5.87 -25.72 19.51
CA ARG A 18 -4.51 -26.31 19.53
C ARG A 18 -3.40 -25.28 19.45
N ALA A 19 -3.54 -24.31 18.55
CA ALA A 19 -2.49 -23.31 18.28
C ALA A 19 -2.58 -22.08 19.19
N GLY A 20 -3.74 -21.83 19.77
CA GLY A 20 -4.02 -20.61 20.51
C GLY A 20 -4.34 -19.42 19.59
N HIS A 21 -5.01 -18.43 20.16
CA HIS A 21 -5.50 -17.26 19.41
C HIS A 21 -4.35 -16.38 18.89
N THR A 22 -3.30 -16.19 19.68
CA THR A 22 -2.16 -15.33 19.32
C THR A 22 -1.40 -15.88 18.11
N ALA A 23 -1.10 -17.18 18.10
CA ALA A 23 -0.43 -17.82 16.98
C ALA A 23 -1.29 -17.79 15.70
N TRP A 24 -2.60 -17.98 15.83
CA TRP A 24 -3.53 -17.86 14.71
C TRP A 24 -3.53 -16.44 14.12
N THR A 25 -3.66 -15.41 14.98
CA THR A 25 -3.65 -14.01 14.54
C THR A 25 -2.32 -13.63 13.89
N ALA A 26 -1.20 -14.03 14.47
CA ALA A 26 0.12 -13.81 13.88
C ALA A 26 0.23 -14.46 12.49
N GLY A 27 -0.27 -15.69 12.33
CA GLY A 27 -0.34 -16.37 11.05
C GLY A 27 -1.16 -15.62 9.99
N GLN A 28 -2.31 -15.06 10.39
CA GLN A 28 -3.13 -14.23 9.51
C GLN A 28 -2.41 -12.95 9.07
N CYS A 29 -1.73 -12.27 9.98
CA CYS A 29 -0.95 -11.07 9.66
C CYS A 29 0.24 -11.39 8.72
N LEU A 30 0.95 -12.49 8.94
CA LEU A 30 2.01 -12.95 8.04
C LEU A 30 1.46 -13.34 6.66
N TYR A 31 0.30 -13.98 6.62
CA TYR A 31 -0.38 -14.29 5.36
C TYR A 31 -0.73 -13.02 4.58
N ILE A 32 -1.24 -11.97 5.25
CA ILE A 32 -1.51 -10.66 4.64
C ILE A 32 -0.22 -10.08 4.05
N ALA A 33 0.88 -10.11 4.79
CA ALA A 33 2.16 -9.58 4.33
C ALA A 33 2.71 -10.35 3.11
N ALA A 34 2.66 -11.69 3.14
CA ALA A 34 3.11 -12.53 2.03
C ALA A 34 2.23 -12.37 0.78
N LEU A 35 0.91 -12.34 0.96
CA LEU A 35 -0.02 -12.17 -0.16
C LEU A 35 0.10 -10.78 -0.78
N SER A 36 0.31 -9.73 0.03
CA SER A 36 0.60 -8.38 -0.45
C SER A 36 1.88 -8.33 -1.29
N PHE A 37 2.93 -9.03 -0.83
CA PHE A 37 4.19 -9.11 -1.57
C PHE A 37 3.99 -9.76 -2.94
N LEU A 38 3.34 -10.91 -2.98
CA LEU A 38 3.04 -11.62 -4.23
C LEU A 38 2.18 -10.78 -5.18
N TYR A 39 1.21 -10.07 -4.65
CA TYR A 39 0.33 -9.19 -5.43
C TYR A 39 1.11 -8.04 -6.10
N ILE A 40 1.94 -7.32 -5.34
CA ILE A 40 2.77 -6.24 -5.88
C ILE A 40 3.82 -6.79 -6.86
N LEU A 41 4.42 -7.94 -6.55
CA LEU A 41 5.36 -8.61 -7.44
C LEU A 41 4.71 -8.98 -8.78
N MET A 42 3.49 -9.50 -8.76
CA MET A 42 2.74 -9.83 -9.98
C MET A 42 2.44 -8.57 -10.81
N ILE A 43 1.99 -7.48 -10.18
CA ILE A 43 1.78 -6.21 -10.89
C ILE A 43 3.08 -5.74 -11.54
N PHE A 44 4.19 -5.81 -10.80
CA PHE A 44 5.50 -5.40 -11.31
C PHE A 44 5.94 -6.25 -12.50
N LEU A 45 5.80 -7.57 -12.42
CA LEU A 45 6.12 -8.48 -13.52
C LEU A 45 5.25 -8.22 -14.76
N PHE A 46 3.94 -8.06 -14.56
CA PHE A 46 3.04 -7.75 -15.67
C PHE A 46 3.30 -6.39 -16.31
N SER A 47 3.79 -5.40 -15.56
CA SER A 47 4.16 -4.12 -16.14
C SER A 47 5.44 -4.18 -17.00
N ILE A 48 6.27 -5.20 -16.81
CA ILE A 48 7.46 -5.44 -17.65
C ILE A 48 7.11 -6.13 -18.98
N VAL A 49 6.06 -6.97 -19.00
CA VAL A 49 5.70 -7.78 -20.18
C VAL A 49 5.54 -6.96 -21.47
N PRO A 50 4.88 -5.79 -21.48
CA PRO A 50 4.76 -4.97 -22.70
C PRO A 50 6.10 -4.41 -23.21
N LEU A 51 7.11 -4.36 -22.35
CA LEU A 51 8.44 -3.81 -22.66
C LEU A 51 9.43 -4.88 -23.15
N LEU A 52 9.07 -6.17 -23.06
CA LEU A 52 9.97 -7.29 -23.31
C LEU A 52 10.78 -7.22 -24.63
N PRO A 53 10.24 -6.78 -25.79
CA PRO A 53 11.02 -6.77 -27.02
C PRO A 53 12.15 -5.72 -27.03
N ASN A 54 12.08 -4.69 -26.18
CA ASN A 54 12.98 -3.54 -26.20
C ASN A 54 13.58 -3.19 -24.83
N ILE A 55 13.75 -4.16 -23.96
CA ILE A 55 14.31 -3.92 -22.62
C ILE A 55 15.83 -3.68 -22.74
N GLY A 56 16.24 -2.43 -22.47
CA GLY A 56 17.63 -2.07 -22.22
C GLY A 56 17.85 -1.90 -20.71
N VAL A 57 18.72 -2.70 -20.11
CA VAL A 57 19.07 -2.54 -18.69
C VAL A 57 20.12 -1.44 -18.57
N GLN A 58 19.67 -0.19 -18.41
CA GLN A 58 20.54 0.95 -18.15
C GLN A 58 20.15 1.60 -16.82
N ASN A 59 21.13 1.93 -16.00
CA ASN A 59 20.90 2.61 -14.72
C ASN A 59 20.88 4.15 -14.86
N SER A 60 20.45 4.63 -16.03
CA SER A 60 20.26 6.05 -16.31
C SER A 60 18.92 6.30 -16.97
N TRP A 61 18.26 7.39 -16.56
CA TRP A 61 17.06 7.85 -17.24
C TRP A 61 17.41 8.25 -18.67
N GLY A 62 16.76 7.64 -19.65
CA GLY A 62 17.01 7.99 -21.06
C GLY A 62 16.62 9.44 -21.36
N LYS A 63 17.14 10.00 -22.48
CA LYS A 63 16.86 11.39 -22.90
C LYS A 63 15.37 11.69 -23.00
N ILE A 64 14.56 10.73 -23.42
CA ILE A 64 13.11 10.88 -23.58
C ILE A 64 12.43 11.20 -22.24
N TRP A 65 12.76 10.47 -21.18
CA TRP A 65 12.19 10.68 -19.85
C TRP A 65 12.56 12.06 -19.27
N GLY A 66 13.82 12.45 -19.42
CA GLY A 66 14.27 13.78 -18.97
C GLY A 66 13.61 14.92 -19.73
N THR A 67 13.32 14.75 -21.03
CA THR A 67 12.60 15.75 -21.82
C THR A 67 11.13 15.83 -21.43
N LEU A 68 10.46 14.68 -21.26
CA LEU A 68 9.06 14.62 -20.85
C LEU A 68 8.82 15.27 -19.46
N ALA A 69 9.77 15.07 -18.53
CA ALA A 69 9.67 15.63 -17.19
C ALA A 69 9.86 17.16 -17.18
N ARG A 70 10.90 17.65 -17.88
CA ARG A 70 11.28 19.09 -17.82
C ARG A 70 10.36 20.00 -18.59
N TYR A 71 9.86 19.56 -19.73
CA TYR A 71 9.12 20.42 -20.64
C TYR A 71 7.61 20.20 -20.61
N ALA A 72 7.12 19.26 -19.79
CA ALA A 72 5.69 18.93 -19.69
C ALA A 72 4.98 18.74 -21.05
N VAL A 73 5.71 18.24 -22.05
CA VAL A 73 5.23 18.08 -23.43
C VAL A 73 4.34 16.82 -23.61
N ALA A 74 4.19 16.00 -22.57
CA ALA A 74 3.40 14.78 -22.63
C ALA A 74 1.97 14.98 -23.21
N PRO A 75 1.21 16.02 -22.83
CA PRO A 75 -0.13 16.25 -23.39
C PRO A 75 -0.12 16.57 -24.89
N GLN A 76 0.95 17.23 -25.40
CA GLN A 76 1.05 17.57 -26.82
C GLN A 76 1.21 16.36 -27.72
N TYR A 77 1.75 15.27 -27.16
CA TYR A 77 1.92 13.97 -27.84
C TYR A 77 0.84 12.93 -27.49
N GLY A 78 -0.24 13.35 -26.84
CA GLY A 78 -1.32 12.45 -26.44
C GLY A 78 -0.93 11.46 -25.33
N ILE A 79 0.14 11.74 -24.60
CA ILE A 79 0.62 10.91 -23.48
C ILE A 79 -0.18 11.31 -22.23
N MET A 80 -0.96 10.37 -21.70
CA MET A 80 -1.88 10.61 -20.57
C MET A 80 -1.22 10.52 -19.18
N PHE A 81 0.07 10.25 -19.09
CA PHE A 81 0.78 10.22 -17.80
C PHE A 81 1.77 11.38 -17.68
N SER A 82 1.86 11.93 -16.50
CA SER A 82 2.86 12.96 -16.17
C SER A 82 4.10 12.27 -15.55
N VAL A 83 5.26 12.75 -15.97
CA VAL A 83 6.54 12.33 -15.40
C VAL A 83 7.03 13.43 -14.49
N ASP A 84 7.34 13.11 -13.24
CA ASP A 84 7.78 14.09 -12.26
C ASP A 84 9.29 14.33 -12.35
N ASP A 85 9.68 15.58 -12.57
CA ASP A 85 11.09 16.00 -12.69
C ASP A 85 11.88 15.74 -11.40
N TYR A 86 11.23 15.84 -10.24
CA TYR A 86 11.86 15.56 -8.95
C TYR A 86 12.32 14.11 -8.85
N VAL A 87 11.49 13.16 -9.24
CA VAL A 87 11.85 11.72 -9.16
C VAL A 87 13.02 11.39 -10.07
N ILE A 88 13.03 11.97 -11.29
CA ILE A 88 14.12 11.76 -12.25
C ILE A 88 15.42 12.42 -11.78
N GLY A 89 15.34 13.58 -11.15
CA GLY A 89 16.50 14.30 -10.64
C GLY A 89 17.07 13.72 -9.35
N ALA A 90 16.24 13.16 -8.48
CA ALA A 90 16.64 12.72 -7.16
C ALA A 90 17.07 11.23 -7.10
N TYR A 91 16.51 10.37 -7.96
CA TYR A 91 16.70 8.93 -7.89
C TYR A 91 17.17 8.33 -9.20
N ALA A 92 18.07 7.34 -9.12
CA ALA A 92 18.38 6.48 -10.27
C ALA A 92 17.18 5.56 -10.57
N PRO A 93 16.97 5.09 -11.82
CA PRO A 93 15.82 4.27 -12.21
C PRO A 93 15.62 3.04 -11.32
N LEU A 94 16.70 2.33 -11.02
CA LEU A 94 16.64 1.14 -10.15
C LEU A 94 16.22 1.52 -8.72
N GLN A 95 16.77 2.59 -8.18
CA GLN A 95 16.40 3.08 -6.84
C GLN A 95 14.93 3.48 -6.79
N ALA A 96 14.45 4.25 -7.76
CA ALA A 96 13.04 4.64 -7.84
C ALA A 96 12.11 3.43 -7.90
N THR A 97 12.47 2.41 -8.67
CA THR A 97 11.70 1.17 -8.81
C THR A 97 11.64 0.40 -7.50
N VAL A 98 12.77 0.19 -6.84
CA VAL A 98 12.83 -0.53 -5.55
C VAL A 98 12.08 0.23 -4.46
N LEU A 99 12.24 1.54 -4.38
CA LEU A 99 11.52 2.37 -3.41
C LEU A 99 10.00 2.33 -3.63
N SER A 100 9.56 2.48 -4.89
CA SER A 100 8.14 2.39 -5.23
C SER A 100 7.55 1.02 -4.90
N PHE A 101 8.31 -0.05 -5.15
CA PHE A 101 7.91 -1.41 -4.79
C PHE A 101 7.74 -1.56 -3.26
N LEU A 102 8.73 -1.13 -2.48
CA LEU A 102 8.71 -1.23 -1.02
C LEU A 102 7.58 -0.40 -0.40
N LEU A 103 7.38 0.83 -0.86
CA LEU A 103 6.31 1.70 -0.37
C LEU A 103 4.92 1.14 -0.72
N SER A 104 4.74 0.64 -1.93
CA SER A 104 3.48 0.02 -2.36
C SER A 104 3.18 -1.25 -1.56
N TRP A 105 4.21 -2.08 -1.30
CA TRP A 105 4.07 -3.27 -0.46
C TRP A 105 3.70 -2.90 0.98
N ALA A 106 4.37 -1.92 1.58
CA ALA A 106 4.05 -1.43 2.92
C ALA A 106 2.61 -0.89 3.00
N CYS A 107 2.16 -0.12 2.00
CA CYS A 107 0.79 0.36 1.89
C CYS A 107 -0.23 -0.79 1.83
N CYS A 108 0.03 -1.81 1.01
CA CYS A 108 -0.84 -2.99 0.91
C CYS A 108 -0.92 -3.77 2.23
N ILE A 109 0.20 -3.94 2.95
CA ILE A 109 0.21 -4.55 4.29
C ILE A 109 -0.65 -3.71 5.24
N TRP A 110 -0.45 -2.40 5.26
CA TRP A 110 -1.17 -1.49 6.13
C TRP A 110 -2.69 -1.57 5.90
N LEU A 111 -3.14 -1.45 4.65
CA LEU A 111 -4.56 -1.57 4.28
C LEU A 111 -5.12 -2.96 4.63
N GLY A 112 -4.34 -4.02 4.41
CA GLY A 112 -4.73 -5.38 4.76
C GLY A 112 -4.91 -5.59 6.27
N LEU A 113 -4.00 -5.05 7.09
CA LEU A 113 -4.09 -5.11 8.56
C LEU A 113 -5.27 -4.29 9.09
N VAL A 114 -5.52 -3.10 8.54
CA VAL A 114 -6.69 -2.29 8.89
C VAL A 114 -7.98 -3.03 8.56
N THR A 115 -8.07 -3.62 7.37
CA THR A 115 -9.22 -4.42 6.96
C THR A 115 -9.42 -5.60 7.91
N TYR A 116 -8.35 -6.35 8.18
CA TYR A 116 -8.39 -7.49 9.09
C TYR A 116 -8.87 -7.08 10.49
N PHE A 117 -8.26 -6.04 11.07
CA PHE A 117 -8.58 -5.56 12.41
C PHE A 117 -10.05 -5.12 12.51
N LEU A 118 -10.49 -4.23 11.63
CA LEU A 118 -11.85 -3.69 11.68
C LEU A 118 -12.91 -4.75 11.39
N ASN A 119 -12.72 -5.61 10.42
CA ASN A 119 -13.65 -6.71 10.14
C ASN A 119 -13.71 -7.69 11.31
N ASN A 120 -12.58 -7.93 11.98
CA ASN A 120 -12.55 -8.79 13.13
C ASN A 120 -13.28 -8.18 14.33
N VAL A 121 -13.08 -6.87 14.61
CA VAL A 121 -13.76 -6.14 15.70
C VAL A 121 -15.26 -6.04 15.48
N THR A 122 -15.67 -5.65 14.29
CA THR A 122 -17.06 -5.37 13.97
C THR A 122 -17.87 -6.61 13.61
N GLY A 123 -17.17 -7.70 13.19
CA GLY A 123 -17.81 -8.91 12.67
C GLY A 123 -18.56 -8.67 11.33
N SER A 124 -18.18 -7.63 10.59
CA SER A 124 -18.83 -7.14 9.37
C SER A 124 -17.77 -6.66 8.37
N TYR A 125 -18.16 -6.29 7.17
CA TYR A 125 -17.26 -5.79 6.12
C TYR A 125 -16.86 -4.31 6.25
N ILE A 126 -17.00 -3.73 7.44
CA ILE A 126 -16.68 -2.31 7.69
C ILE A 126 -15.21 -2.00 7.38
N GLY A 127 -14.30 -2.91 7.72
CA GLY A 127 -12.86 -2.74 7.41
C GLY A 127 -12.59 -2.64 5.91
N THR A 128 -13.33 -3.39 5.10
CA THR A 128 -13.23 -3.33 3.63
C THR A 128 -13.68 -1.96 3.11
N PHE A 129 -14.81 -1.46 3.59
CA PHE A 129 -15.29 -0.12 3.23
C PHE A 129 -14.34 0.99 3.70
N THR A 130 -13.78 0.85 4.91
CA THR A 130 -12.79 1.81 5.43
C THR A 130 -11.52 1.83 4.55
N SER A 131 -11.00 0.67 4.18
CA SER A 131 -9.84 0.59 3.30
C SER A 131 -10.11 1.15 1.91
N ALA A 132 -11.30 0.90 1.35
CA ALA A 132 -11.74 1.53 0.12
C ALA A 132 -11.84 3.06 0.27
N GLY A 133 -12.33 3.54 1.43
CA GLY A 133 -12.36 4.96 1.77
C GLY A 133 -10.97 5.60 1.76
N PHE A 134 -9.94 4.93 2.29
CA PHE A 134 -8.55 5.42 2.24
C PHE A 134 -8.02 5.50 0.80
N VAL A 135 -8.39 4.56 -0.08
CA VAL A 135 -8.01 4.62 -1.50
C VAL A 135 -8.72 5.77 -2.20
N LEU A 136 -10.01 5.97 -1.93
CA LEU A 136 -10.78 7.10 -2.49
C LEU A 136 -10.30 8.45 -1.95
N LEU A 137 -9.82 8.50 -0.71
CA LEU A 137 -9.26 9.70 -0.11
C LEU A 137 -8.03 10.21 -0.87
N ASP A 138 -7.24 9.33 -1.47
CA ASP A 138 -6.11 9.71 -2.32
C ASP A 138 -6.55 10.57 -3.51
N ILE A 139 -7.71 10.29 -4.11
CA ILE A 139 -8.24 11.08 -5.21
C ILE A 139 -8.54 12.51 -4.75
N THR A 140 -9.08 12.69 -3.54
CA THR A 140 -9.39 14.02 -2.99
C THR A 140 -8.14 14.78 -2.58
N VAL A 141 -7.10 14.07 -2.13
CA VAL A 141 -5.79 14.63 -1.80
C VAL A 141 -5.05 15.03 -3.08
N ALA A 142 -5.07 14.19 -4.11
CA ALA A 142 -4.43 14.46 -5.40
C ALA A 142 -5.04 15.67 -6.14
N ASN A 143 -6.35 15.93 -5.93
CA ASN A 143 -7.04 17.10 -6.45
C ASN A 143 -7.00 18.32 -5.51
N GLU A 144 -6.17 18.29 -4.46
CA GLU A 144 -5.99 19.37 -3.48
C GLU A 144 -7.27 19.81 -2.74
N TRP A 145 -8.33 18.98 -2.76
CA TRP A 145 -9.58 19.29 -2.04
C TRP A 145 -9.43 19.21 -0.53
N LEU A 146 -8.62 18.25 -0.06
CA LEU A 146 -8.39 17.99 1.36
C LEU A 146 -6.88 17.90 1.69
N PRO A 147 -6.16 19.04 1.64
CA PRO A 147 -4.71 19.05 1.83
C PRO A 147 -4.25 18.60 3.22
N CYS A 148 -5.09 18.73 4.24
CA CYS A 148 -4.77 18.29 5.61
C CYS A 148 -4.54 16.77 5.72
N PHE A 149 -5.13 15.96 4.81
CA PHE A 149 -4.95 14.52 4.81
C PHE A 149 -3.70 14.04 4.07
N TYR A 150 -2.94 14.93 3.43
CA TYR A 150 -1.75 14.58 2.68
C TYR A 150 -0.71 13.81 3.52
N LYS A 151 -0.54 14.18 4.79
CA LYS A 151 0.39 13.51 5.73
C LYS A 151 -0.14 12.20 6.31
N ILE A 152 -1.43 11.94 6.20
CA ILE A 152 -2.10 10.80 6.85
C ILE A 152 -2.52 9.75 5.83
N SER A 153 -2.72 10.14 4.57
CA SER A 153 -3.16 9.21 3.52
C SER A 153 -2.09 8.17 3.20
N PRO A 154 -2.33 6.88 3.47
CA PRO A 154 -1.34 5.84 3.21
C PRO A 154 -1.06 5.67 1.72
N VAL A 155 -2.06 5.89 0.86
CA VAL A 155 -1.91 5.74 -0.59
C VAL A 155 -1.05 6.87 -1.16
N THR A 156 -1.26 8.10 -0.71
CA THR A 156 -0.43 9.26 -1.08
C THR A 156 1.02 9.07 -0.63
N LEU A 157 1.23 8.56 0.60
CA LEU A 157 2.57 8.28 1.14
C LEU A 157 3.28 7.11 0.44
N ALA A 158 2.55 6.25 -0.28
CA ALA A 158 3.14 5.19 -1.08
C ALA A 158 3.62 5.66 -2.46
N GLN A 159 3.25 6.87 -2.87
CA GLN A 159 3.64 7.45 -4.16
C GLN A 159 4.94 8.23 -4.04
N LEU A 160 5.99 7.78 -4.71
CA LEU A 160 7.31 8.42 -4.66
C LEU A 160 7.28 9.89 -5.13
N GLN A 161 6.40 10.21 -6.08
CA GLN A 161 6.19 11.57 -6.58
C GLN A 161 5.60 12.53 -5.52
N ALA A 162 4.91 12.01 -4.51
CA ALA A 162 4.35 12.80 -3.43
C ALA A 162 5.39 13.17 -2.35
N LEU A 163 6.54 12.47 -2.31
CA LEU A 163 7.56 12.59 -1.28
C LEU A 163 8.67 13.60 -1.68
N LYS A 164 8.28 14.82 -2.03
CA LYS A 164 9.20 15.87 -2.52
C LYS A 164 9.99 16.60 -1.44
N GLY A 165 9.80 16.26 -0.17
CA GLY A 165 10.49 16.91 0.94
C GLY A 165 10.21 18.41 1.02
N ASN A 166 11.28 19.20 1.17
CA ASN A 166 11.17 20.67 1.29
C ASN A 166 10.66 21.39 0.04
N ASN A 167 10.59 20.72 -1.10
CA ASN A 167 10.09 21.28 -2.36
C ASN A 167 8.58 21.16 -2.52
N SER A 168 7.87 20.55 -1.55
CA SER A 168 6.42 20.44 -1.54
C SER A 168 5.79 21.34 -0.49
N LEU A 169 4.57 21.81 -0.75
CA LEU A 169 3.76 22.59 0.22
C LEU A 169 3.57 21.83 1.55
N TYR A 170 3.64 20.50 1.53
CA TYR A 170 3.33 19.65 2.68
C TYR A 170 4.57 19.04 3.36
N GLN A 171 5.77 19.28 2.83
CA GLN A 171 7.06 18.88 3.41
C GLN A 171 7.12 17.40 3.86
N VAL A 172 6.60 16.49 3.04
CA VAL A 172 6.65 15.06 3.32
C VAL A 172 7.89 14.46 2.68
N THR A 173 8.74 13.85 3.51
CA THR A 173 9.98 13.21 3.08
C THR A 173 9.82 11.70 2.96
N LEU A 174 10.75 11.07 2.24
CA LEU A 174 10.84 9.61 2.17
C LEU A 174 11.01 8.96 3.55
N GLU A 175 11.82 9.59 4.42
CA GLU A 175 12.03 9.11 5.79
C GLU A 175 10.74 9.13 6.60
N TYR A 176 9.93 10.17 6.45
CA TYR A 176 8.62 10.25 7.08
C TYR A 176 7.71 9.09 6.66
N ALA A 177 7.66 8.78 5.37
CA ALA A 177 6.87 7.68 4.86
C ALA A 177 7.30 6.32 5.44
N PHE A 178 8.61 6.06 5.53
CA PHE A 178 9.13 4.84 6.15
C PHE A 178 8.81 4.75 7.65
N TRP A 179 8.97 5.83 8.39
CA TRP A 179 8.59 5.86 9.81
C TRP A 179 7.08 5.68 10.00
N TYR A 180 6.28 6.34 9.17
CA TYR A 180 4.82 6.20 9.22
C TYR A 180 4.39 4.76 9.02
N PHE A 181 4.84 4.11 7.95
CA PHE A 181 4.50 2.71 7.69
C PHE A 181 5.11 1.77 8.73
N GLY A 182 6.37 1.95 9.11
CA GLY A 182 7.04 1.11 10.10
C GLY A 182 6.30 1.11 11.43
N ILE A 183 6.07 2.30 12.01
CA ILE A 183 5.41 2.43 13.30
C ILE A 183 3.95 1.96 13.22
N SER A 184 3.21 2.38 12.20
CA SER A 184 1.78 2.06 12.08
C SER A 184 1.53 0.56 11.84
N ILE A 185 2.36 -0.12 11.03
CA ILE A 185 2.27 -1.57 10.81
C ILE A 185 2.56 -2.32 12.12
N VAL A 186 3.62 -1.95 12.85
CA VAL A 186 3.96 -2.57 14.14
C VAL A 186 2.83 -2.36 15.16
N CYS A 187 2.30 -1.13 15.26
CA CYS A 187 1.17 -0.83 16.14
C CYS A 187 -0.08 -1.65 15.77
N LEU A 188 -0.44 -1.72 14.49
CA LEU A 188 -1.58 -2.52 14.02
C LEU A 188 -1.38 -4.01 14.31
N PHE A 189 -0.18 -4.53 14.07
CA PHE A 189 0.16 -5.91 14.39
C PHE A 189 0.02 -6.20 15.89
N ALA A 190 0.56 -5.33 16.74
CA ALA A 190 0.44 -5.45 18.20
C ALA A 190 -1.03 -5.39 18.65
N VAL A 191 -1.81 -4.45 18.12
CA VAL A 191 -3.24 -4.33 18.43
C VAL A 191 -4.01 -5.57 17.98
N CYS A 192 -3.72 -6.13 16.81
CA CYS A 192 -4.33 -7.37 16.33
C CYS A 192 -4.05 -8.55 17.28
N ILE A 193 -2.84 -8.65 17.82
CA ILE A 193 -2.46 -9.72 18.76
C ILE A 193 -3.07 -9.51 20.14
N LEU A 194 -3.08 -8.27 20.64
CA LEU A 194 -3.55 -7.94 21.98
C LEU A 194 -5.08 -7.95 22.11
N THR A 195 -5.82 -7.93 21.01
CA THR A 195 -7.28 -8.02 21.02
C THR A 195 -7.79 -9.46 20.93
N PRO A 196 -7.74 -10.25 22.02
CA PRO A 196 -7.96 -11.69 21.97
C PRO A 196 -9.44 -12.11 21.98
N LYS A 197 -10.39 -11.20 22.10
CA LYS A 197 -11.81 -11.55 22.33
C LYS A 197 -12.72 -10.98 21.25
N PHE A 198 -12.63 -11.56 20.08
CA PHE A 198 -13.65 -11.25 19.09
C PHE A 198 -14.79 -12.24 19.18
N LYS A 199 -16.00 -11.67 19.24
CA LYS A 199 -17.29 -12.33 19.32
C LYS A 199 -17.46 -13.33 18.17
N VAL A 200 -16.78 -14.48 18.27
CA VAL A 200 -16.93 -15.64 17.38
C VAL A 200 -18.36 -16.22 17.44
N PHE A 201 -19.15 -15.83 18.46
CA PHE A 201 -20.37 -16.52 18.85
C PHE A 201 -21.70 -15.85 18.50
N ARG A 202 -21.75 -14.77 17.71
CA ARG A 202 -23.04 -14.07 17.50
C ARG A 202 -23.75 -14.35 16.16
N ARG A 203 -23.29 -15.25 15.32
CA ARG A 203 -23.90 -15.54 14.02
C ARG A 203 -24.46 -16.96 13.82
N GLU A 204 -24.42 -17.84 14.82
CA GLU A 204 -25.00 -19.20 14.69
C GLU A 204 -26.50 -19.30 15.08
N ASN A 205 -27.14 -18.21 15.52
CA ASN A 205 -28.56 -18.23 15.88
C ASN A 205 -29.38 -17.16 15.13
N ARG A 206 -29.29 -17.13 13.79
CA ARG A 206 -30.33 -16.53 12.95
C ARG A 206 -30.47 -17.29 11.65
#